data_c5a1775b71e6ec0d3078427c2293b22d
#
_entry.id   c5a1775b71e6ec0d3078427c2293b22d
#
_cell.length_a   1.000
_cell.length_b   1.000
_cell.length_c   1.000
_cell.angle_alpha   90.00
_cell.angle_beta   90.00
_cell.angle_gamma   90.00
#
_symmetry.space_group_name_H-M   'P 1'
#
loop_
_entity.id
_entity.type
_entity.pdbx_description
1 polymer ?
#
loop_
_entity_poly.entity_id
_entity_poly.type
_entity_poly.pdbx_seq_one_letter_code
_entity_poly.pdbx_strand_id
1 'polypeptide(L)'
;MATTPQPIYLAVCQKHTLSTTPETLEALSQQCQKAAKGDPSPDLILFPEAYIGGYPRGAAFGSVVGGRTAEGREQFVNYFKDAVDLGDTPEGAGEKWVRRELEGQEEGDVTRVRRGDGTREQLERVARETGIFIVTGLVERAGGTLYCAVVYVCPKLGGSERLIWGQGQPSSLRAVTTKIKGVHITLAAAICWENYMPLLRYSLYSQNVNLYLAPTADERDSWLALMRAVACEGRCFVLSVNQCFKKQKQPAWLHGEKSESGDFVSRGGSCIVSPLGEVLQGPLWEDEDGMLTVGVDFDDCLRGRLDLDVAGSYSRNDAFKLTVTGLDISPPI
;
A
#
# COMPACT_ATOMS: atom_id res chain seq x y z
N MET A 1 -33.33 13.65 -14.69
CA MET A 1 -32.65 14.17 -13.51
C MET A 1 -31.36 13.38 -13.40
N ALA A 2 -30.20 14.03 -13.49
CA ALA A 2 -28.93 13.36 -13.28
C ALA A 2 -28.89 12.92 -11.80
N THR A 3 -28.78 11.62 -11.55
CA THR A 3 -28.59 11.09 -10.20
C THR A 3 -27.23 11.59 -9.71
N THR A 4 -27.21 12.29 -8.59
CA THR A 4 -25.96 12.68 -7.93
C THR A 4 -25.10 11.41 -7.75
N PRO A 5 -23.83 11.40 -8.22
CA PRO A 5 -22.99 10.24 -8.04
C PRO A 5 -22.90 9.88 -6.55
N GLN A 6 -23.01 8.60 -6.23
CA GLN A 6 -22.80 8.17 -4.85
C GLN A 6 -21.34 8.40 -4.48
N PRO A 7 -21.05 8.97 -3.29
CA PRO A 7 -19.66 9.18 -2.86
C PRO A 7 -18.92 7.85 -2.75
N ILE A 8 -17.63 7.88 -3.07
CA ILE A 8 -16.71 6.78 -2.81
C ILE A 8 -16.13 6.97 -1.41
N TYR A 9 -16.28 5.99 -0.56
CA TYR A 9 -15.74 6.03 0.80
C TYR A 9 -14.33 5.44 0.85
N LEU A 10 -13.35 6.30 1.16
CA LEU A 10 -11.94 5.95 1.30
C LEU A 10 -11.58 5.86 2.78
N ALA A 11 -10.82 4.83 3.15
CA ALA A 11 -10.35 4.66 4.52
C ALA A 11 -8.86 4.39 4.61
N VAL A 12 -8.25 4.86 5.69
CA VAL A 12 -6.90 4.47 6.14
C VAL A 12 -6.99 3.86 7.53
N CYS A 13 -6.32 2.74 7.73
CA CYS A 13 -6.41 1.96 8.97
C CYS A 13 -5.05 1.96 9.68
N GLN A 14 -4.93 2.77 10.75
CA GLN A 14 -3.71 2.95 11.54
C GLN A 14 -3.53 1.78 12.52
N LYS A 15 -3.11 0.64 12.02
CA LYS A 15 -2.82 -0.56 12.78
C LYS A 15 -1.32 -0.83 12.81
N HIS A 16 -0.88 -1.73 13.68
CA HIS A 16 0.51 -2.19 13.75
C HIS A 16 0.61 -3.69 13.49
N THR A 17 1.79 -4.13 13.10
CA THR A 17 2.13 -5.56 12.99
C THR A 17 2.02 -6.23 14.34
N LEU A 18 1.37 -7.38 14.40
CA LEU A 18 1.30 -8.21 15.60
C LEU A 18 2.52 -9.13 15.71
N SER A 19 2.49 -10.04 16.69
CA SER A 19 3.64 -10.91 16.99
C SER A 19 4.05 -11.80 15.82
N THR A 20 3.08 -12.23 15.02
CA THR A 20 3.29 -13.11 13.86
C THR A 20 2.49 -12.66 12.65
N THR A 21 2.92 -13.07 11.46
CA THR A 21 2.19 -12.82 10.20
C THR A 21 0.76 -13.39 10.21
N PRO A 22 0.49 -14.62 10.68
CA PRO A 22 -0.89 -15.11 10.78
C PRO A 22 -1.78 -14.28 11.70
N GLU A 23 -1.29 -13.84 12.85
CA GLU A 23 -2.05 -12.96 13.76
C GLU A 23 -2.36 -11.61 13.11
N THR A 24 -1.42 -11.04 12.39
CA THR A 24 -1.58 -9.77 11.68
C THR A 24 -2.63 -9.89 10.56
N LEU A 25 -2.61 -10.99 9.80
CA LEU A 25 -3.60 -11.30 8.76
C LEU A 25 -5.01 -11.47 9.34
N GLU A 26 -5.13 -12.14 10.48
CA GLU A 26 -6.41 -12.30 11.16
C GLU A 26 -6.93 -10.96 11.67
N ALA A 27 -6.07 -10.11 12.23
CA ALA A 27 -6.43 -8.76 12.66
C ALA A 27 -6.88 -7.87 11.49
N LEU A 28 -6.22 -7.97 10.32
CA LEU A 28 -6.65 -7.31 9.08
C LEU A 28 -8.05 -7.78 8.68
N SER A 29 -8.26 -9.10 8.68
CA SER A 29 -9.55 -9.71 8.33
C SER A 29 -10.68 -9.20 9.22
N GLN A 30 -10.48 -9.23 10.54
CA GLN A 30 -11.46 -8.74 11.53
C GLN A 30 -11.74 -7.24 11.35
N GLN A 31 -10.70 -6.44 11.07
CA GLN A 31 -10.86 -5.01 10.84
C GLN A 31 -11.67 -4.73 9.57
N CYS A 32 -11.41 -5.44 8.46
CA CYS A 32 -12.19 -5.30 7.23
C CYS A 32 -13.65 -5.73 7.45
N GLN A 33 -13.89 -6.83 8.16
CA GLN A 33 -15.24 -7.30 8.50
C GLN A 33 -16.00 -6.31 9.40
N LYS A 34 -15.29 -5.68 10.35
CA LYS A 34 -15.85 -4.62 11.19
C LYS A 34 -16.19 -3.38 10.35
N ALA A 35 -15.27 -2.95 9.48
CA ALA A 35 -15.47 -1.79 8.61
C ALA A 35 -16.64 -2.00 7.63
N ALA A 36 -16.78 -3.21 7.08
CA ALA A 36 -17.89 -3.56 6.17
C ALA A 36 -19.28 -3.46 6.82
N LYS A 37 -19.35 -3.56 8.15
CA LYS A 37 -20.60 -3.40 8.94
C LYS A 37 -20.83 -1.96 9.40
N GLY A 38 -19.88 -1.07 9.14
CA GLY A 38 -20.00 0.35 9.47
C GLY A 38 -20.95 1.10 8.54
N ASP A 39 -21.40 2.27 8.98
CA ASP A 39 -22.17 3.19 8.17
C ASP A 39 -21.52 4.59 8.25
N PRO A 40 -20.85 5.05 7.20
CA PRO A 40 -20.67 4.37 5.90
C PRO A 40 -19.58 3.26 5.93
N SER A 41 -19.83 2.18 5.18
CA SER A 41 -18.81 1.17 4.89
C SER A 41 -17.80 1.73 3.86
N PRO A 42 -16.48 1.57 4.05
CA PRO A 42 -15.51 2.01 3.07
C PRO A 42 -15.53 1.15 1.80
N ASP A 43 -15.32 1.78 0.65
CA ASP A 43 -15.15 1.11 -0.64
C ASP A 43 -13.70 0.65 -0.84
N LEU A 44 -12.75 1.40 -0.26
CA LEU A 44 -11.31 1.09 -0.28
C LEU A 44 -10.71 1.35 1.10
N ILE A 45 -9.85 0.44 1.53
CA ILE A 45 -9.08 0.54 2.78
C ILE A 45 -7.58 0.40 2.49
N LEU A 46 -6.76 1.30 3.07
CA LEU A 46 -5.30 1.23 3.02
C LEU A 46 -4.74 0.89 4.40
N PHE A 47 -3.86 -0.14 4.43
CA PHE A 47 -3.07 -0.53 5.61
C PHE A 47 -1.61 -0.06 5.48
N PRO A 48 -0.87 0.06 6.60
CA PRO A 48 0.47 0.64 6.65
C PRO A 48 1.54 -0.06 5.80
N GLU A 49 2.67 0.63 5.63
CA GLU A 49 3.92 0.06 5.13
C GLU A 49 4.35 -1.14 5.96
N ALA A 50 4.78 -2.23 5.28
CA ALA A 50 5.24 -3.46 5.91
C ALA A 50 4.32 -3.96 7.04
N TYR A 51 3.01 -3.72 6.93
CA TYR A 51 2.03 -4.09 7.95
C TYR A 51 2.02 -5.60 8.20
N ILE A 52 2.11 -6.40 7.15
CA ILE A 52 2.26 -7.85 7.25
C ILE A 52 3.76 -8.18 7.14
N GLY A 53 4.32 -8.80 8.16
CA GLY A 53 5.75 -9.13 8.26
C GLY A 53 6.57 -8.14 9.11
N GLY A 54 6.11 -6.88 9.24
CA GLY A 54 6.68 -5.88 10.16
C GLY A 54 7.77 -5.00 9.57
N TYR A 55 7.81 -3.75 9.99
CA TYR A 55 8.87 -2.81 9.66
C TYR A 55 10.07 -3.02 10.62
N PRO A 56 11.33 -3.17 10.12
CA PRO A 56 12.46 -3.59 10.94
C PRO A 56 13.07 -2.46 11.79
N ARG A 57 12.25 -1.55 12.33
CA ARG A 57 12.71 -0.47 13.21
C ARG A 57 13.25 -1.04 14.53
N GLY A 58 14.49 -0.73 14.86
CA GLY A 58 15.15 -1.23 16.05
C GLY A 58 15.77 -2.62 15.93
N ALA A 59 15.71 -3.25 14.74
CA ALA A 59 16.38 -4.53 14.50
C ALA A 59 17.91 -4.39 14.49
N ALA A 60 18.61 -5.38 15.04
CA ALA A 60 20.06 -5.39 15.09
C ALA A 60 20.72 -5.64 13.70
N PHE A 61 19.95 -6.03 12.70
CA PHE A 61 20.44 -6.25 11.31
C PHE A 61 20.16 -5.06 10.36
N GLY A 62 19.32 -4.07 10.79
CA GLY A 62 18.69 -3.15 9.85
C GLY A 62 19.57 -2.01 9.36
N SER A 63 19.96 -1.09 10.21
CA SER A 63 20.54 0.20 9.77
C SER A 63 22.00 0.43 10.17
N VAL A 64 22.60 -0.45 10.95
CA VAL A 64 23.99 -0.31 11.37
C VAL A 64 24.89 -1.04 10.38
N VAL A 65 25.55 -0.30 9.52
CA VAL A 65 26.62 -0.81 8.65
C VAL A 65 27.67 -1.48 9.54
N GLY A 66 27.83 -2.80 9.43
CA GLY A 66 28.75 -3.59 10.25
C GLY A 66 28.11 -4.42 11.37
N GLY A 67 26.83 -4.23 11.70
CA GLY A 67 26.11 -4.96 12.74
C GLY A 67 25.77 -6.41 12.40
N ARG A 68 26.72 -7.17 11.83
CA ARG A 68 26.54 -8.61 11.52
C ARG A 68 26.86 -9.46 12.74
N THR A 69 26.28 -9.13 13.89
CA THR A 69 26.39 -9.91 15.12
C THR A 69 25.65 -11.25 14.99
N ALA A 70 25.92 -12.19 15.87
CA ALA A 70 25.19 -13.45 15.92
C ALA A 70 23.69 -13.19 16.18
N GLU A 71 23.36 -12.28 17.08
CA GLU A 71 21.99 -11.85 17.39
C GLU A 71 21.31 -11.23 16.17
N GLY A 72 21.96 -10.28 15.46
CA GLY A 72 21.39 -9.66 14.27
C GLY A 72 21.13 -10.67 13.14
N ARG A 73 21.98 -11.70 13.01
CA ARG A 73 21.75 -12.79 12.04
C ARG A 73 20.55 -13.64 12.42
N GLU A 74 20.36 -13.95 13.69
CA GLU A 74 19.21 -14.72 14.16
C GLU A 74 17.90 -13.94 14.03
N GLN A 75 17.92 -12.65 14.37
CA GLN A 75 16.77 -11.77 14.12
C GLN A 75 16.42 -11.70 12.63
N PHE A 76 17.42 -11.63 11.75
CA PHE A 76 17.18 -11.64 10.30
C PHE A 76 16.57 -12.96 9.81
N VAL A 77 17.04 -14.10 10.34
CA VAL A 77 16.47 -15.43 10.01
C VAL A 77 15.00 -15.50 10.40
N ASN A 78 14.67 -15.02 11.60
CA ASN A 78 13.29 -15.00 12.07
C ASN A 78 12.41 -14.04 11.28
N TYR A 79 12.93 -12.86 10.95
CA TYR A 79 12.27 -11.89 10.07
C TYR A 79 12.02 -12.47 8.66
N PHE A 80 13.01 -13.15 8.09
CA PHE A 80 12.89 -13.80 6.80
C PHE A 80 11.84 -14.92 6.80
N LYS A 81 11.76 -15.71 7.88
CA LYS A 81 10.77 -16.78 8.01
C LYS A 81 9.34 -16.26 8.18
N ASP A 82 9.17 -15.10 8.83
CA ASP A 82 7.87 -14.47 9.06
C ASP A 82 7.38 -13.64 7.85
N ALA A 83 8.26 -13.37 6.89
CA ALA A 83 7.93 -12.67 5.67
C ALA A 83 7.01 -13.51 4.76
N VAL A 84 6.12 -12.82 4.04
CA VAL A 84 5.09 -13.41 3.17
C VAL A 84 5.70 -14.01 1.91
N ASP A 85 5.25 -15.17 1.52
CA ASP A 85 5.48 -15.78 0.22
C ASP A 85 4.20 -15.68 -0.63
N LEU A 86 4.16 -14.73 -1.54
CA LEU A 86 3.00 -14.56 -2.45
C LEU A 86 3.00 -15.54 -3.62
N GLY A 87 4.03 -16.36 -3.72
CA GLY A 87 4.26 -17.30 -4.83
C GLY A 87 4.93 -16.62 -6.04
N ASP A 88 5.75 -17.40 -6.72
CA ASP A 88 6.42 -16.93 -7.93
C ASP A 88 5.45 -16.80 -9.10
N THR A 89 5.57 -15.70 -9.85
CA THR A 89 4.86 -15.56 -11.11
C THR A 89 5.63 -16.28 -12.21
N PRO A 90 5.04 -17.30 -12.87
CA PRO A 90 5.70 -17.97 -13.98
C PRO A 90 6.14 -16.99 -15.07
N GLU A 91 7.30 -17.22 -15.68
CA GLU A 91 7.81 -16.35 -16.73
C GLU A 91 6.79 -16.20 -17.88
N GLY A 92 6.51 -14.96 -18.27
CA GLY A 92 5.56 -14.64 -19.32
C GLY A 92 4.08 -14.80 -18.97
N ALA A 93 3.75 -15.23 -17.75
CA ALA A 93 2.35 -15.44 -17.35
C ALA A 93 1.56 -14.12 -17.20
N GLY A 94 2.22 -13.05 -16.71
CA GLY A 94 1.60 -11.73 -16.60
C GLY A 94 0.20 -11.75 -15.98
N GLU A 95 -0.77 -11.16 -16.67
CA GLU A 95 -2.17 -11.10 -16.22
C GLU A 95 -2.85 -12.49 -16.07
N LYS A 96 -2.45 -13.48 -16.86
CA LYS A 96 -3.00 -14.83 -16.74
C LYS A 96 -2.71 -15.46 -15.38
N TRP A 97 -1.51 -15.17 -14.81
CA TRP A 97 -1.18 -15.56 -13.45
C TRP A 97 -2.10 -14.90 -12.44
N VAL A 98 -2.31 -13.59 -12.58
CA VAL A 98 -3.20 -12.81 -11.72
C VAL A 98 -4.63 -13.35 -11.79
N ARG A 99 -5.13 -13.62 -12.99
CA ARG A 99 -6.50 -14.12 -13.23
C ARG A 99 -6.68 -15.62 -12.97
N ARG A 100 -5.59 -16.34 -12.64
CA ARG A 100 -5.61 -17.82 -12.46
C ARG A 100 -6.04 -18.58 -13.73
N GLU A 101 -5.80 -18.02 -14.89
CA GLU A 101 -6.17 -18.58 -16.20
C GLU A 101 -5.07 -19.47 -16.80
N LEU A 102 -4.05 -19.87 -16.02
CA LEU A 102 -3.00 -20.78 -16.49
C LEU A 102 -3.53 -22.21 -16.57
N GLU A 103 -3.38 -22.81 -17.76
CA GLU A 103 -3.75 -24.20 -18.01
C GLU A 103 -2.96 -25.18 -17.11
N GLY A 104 -3.57 -26.31 -16.73
CA GLY A 104 -2.95 -27.37 -15.93
C GLY A 104 -3.17 -27.25 -14.42
N GLN A 105 -4.12 -26.43 -13.97
CA GLN A 105 -4.42 -26.27 -12.54
C GLN A 105 -5.70 -27.01 -12.12
N GLU A 106 -5.87 -28.27 -12.56
CA GLU A 106 -6.95 -29.11 -12.05
C GLU A 106 -6.70 -29.50 -10.58
N GLU A 107 -7.80 -29.62 -9.80
CA GLU A 107 -7.73 -30.08 -8.42
C GLU A 107 -7.17 -31.52 -8.38
N GLY A 108 -5.96 -31.69 -7.83
CA GLY A 108 -5.31 -32.99 -7.67
C GLY A 108 -3.92 -33.15 -8.25
N ASP A 109 -3.41 -32.17 -9.03
CA ASP A 109 -2.06 -32.25 -9.59
C ASP A 109 -0.99 -31.94 -8.52
N VAL A 110 -0.17 -32.96 -8.21
CA VAL A 110 0.93 -32.89 -7.21
C VAL A 110 2.10 -32.02 -7.68
N THR A 111 2.13 -31.65 -8.96
CA THR A 111 3.13 -30.74 -9.56
C THR A 111 2.76 -29.27 -9.42
N ARG A 112 1.72 -28.96 -8.65
CA ARG A 112 1.27 -27.60 -8.40
C ARG A 112 2.45 -26.70 -8.00
N VAL A 113 2.76 -25.76 -8.84
CA VAL A 113 3.56 -24.59 -8.46
C VAL A 113 2.88 -23.98 -7.23
N ARG A 114 3.54 -24.07 -6.08
CA ARG A 114 2.99 -23.58 -4.81
C ARG A 114 2.75 -22.09 -4.97
N ARG A 115 1.49 -21.66 -4.85
CA ARG A 115 1.10 -20.25 -4.98
C ARG A 115 1.40 -19.46 -3.70
N GLY A 116 2.59 -19.66 -3.13
CA GLY A 116 2.99 -19.01 -1.90
C GLY A 116 2.49 -19.72 -0.63
N ASP A 117 2.39 -18.96 0.45
CA ASP A 117 2.06 -19.45 1.80
C ASP A 117 0.56 -19.39 2.15
N GLY A 118 -0.29 -18.91 1.24
CA GLY A 118 -1.73 -18.77 1.44
C GLY A 118 -2.19 -17.37 1.84
N THR A 119 -1.28 -16.45 2.11
CA THR A 119 -1.60 -15.05 2.44
C THR A 119 -2.44 -14.38 1.36
N ARG A 120 -2.09 -14.58 0.10
CA ARG A 120 -2.82 -14.03 -1.04
C ARG A 120 -4.28 -14.51 -1.06
N GLU A 121 -4.49 -15.80 -0.92
CA GLU A 121 -5.82 -16.42 -0.91
C GLU A 121 -6.69 -15.90 0.25
N GLN A 122 -6.06 -15.67 1.41
CA GLN A 122 -6.74 -15.10 2.56
C GLN A 122 -7.17 -13.65 2.31
N LEU A 123 -6.29 -12.81 1.78
CA LEU A 123 -6.61 -11.42 1.44
C LEU A 123 -7.73 -11.33 0.39
N GLU A 124 -7.66 -12.15 -0.66
CA GLU A 124 -8.70 -12.22 -1.70
C GLU A 124 -10.05 -12.68 -1.14
N ARG A 125 -10.04 -13.63 -0.21
CA ARG A 125 -11.26 -14.07 0.47
C ARG A 125 -11.89 -12.93 1.27
N VAL A 126 -11.09 -12.22 2.08
CA VAL A 126 -11.57 -11.09 2.89
C VAL A 126 -12.14 -10.00 1.99
N ALA A 127 -11.47 -9.65 0.90
CA ALA A 127 -11.96 -8.64 -0.04
C ALA A 127 -13.30 -9.07 -0.68
N ARG A 128 -13.45 -10.34 -1.07
CA ARG A 128 -14.72 -10.87 -1.61
C ARG A 128 -15.86 -10.86 -0.60
N GLU A 129 -15.59 -11.28 0.65
CA GLU A 129 -16.59 -11.36 1.71
C GLU A 129 -17.07 -9.99 2.17
N THR A 130 -16.18 -9.01 2.19
CA THR A 130 -16.46 -7.65 2.67
C THR A 130 -16.91 -6.69 1.57
N GLY A 131 -16.59 -6.97 0.32
CA GLY A 131 -16.80 -6.07 -0.82
C GLY A 131 -15.84 -4.88 -0.85
N ILE A 132 -14.87 -4.81 0.07
CA ILE A 132 -13.90 -3.72 0.19
C ILE A 132 -12.68 -3.98 -0.70
N PHE A 133 -12.22 -2.97 -1.44
CA PHE A 133 -10.92 -2.99 -2.10
C PHE A 133 -9.82 -2.81 -1.04
N ILE A 134 -9.01 -3.85 -0.82
CA ILE A 134 -7.98 -3.84 0.22
C ILE A 134 -6.64 -3.49 -0.41
N VAL A 135 -5.93 -2.52 0.18
CA VAL A 135 -4.54 -2.22 -0.12
C VAL A 135 -3.73 -2.37 1.15
N THR A 136 -2.66 -3.15 1.11
CA THR A 136 -1.83 -3.40 2.29
C THR A 136 -0.35 -3.42 1.95
N GLY A 137 0.46 -2.82 2.83
CA GLY A 137 1.89 -3.00 2.84
C GLY A 137 2.26 -4.35 3.45
N LEU A 138 3.27 -5.01 2.90
CA LEU A 138 3.79 -6.27 3.43
C LEU A 138 5.28 -6.44 3.14
N VAL A 139 5.92 -7.34 3.88
CA VAL A 139 7.26 -7.81 3.58
C VAL A 139 7.15 -9.13 2.83
N GLU A 140 7.57 -9.12 1.58
CA GLU A 140 7.56 -10.30 0.73
C GLU A 140 8.95 -10.93 0.67
N ARG A 141 9.01 -12.26 0.74
CA ARG A 141 10.20 -13.03 0.39
C ARG A 141 10.03 -13.63 -1.01
N ALA A 142 10.98 -13.36 -1.89
CA ALA A 142 11.07 -13.99 -3.19
C ALA A 142 12.49 -14.51 -3.38
N GLY A 143 12.63 -15.84 -3.53
CA GLY A 143 13.94 -16.50 -3.49
C GLY A 143 14.67 -16.23 -2.16
N GLY A 144 15.88 -15.70 -2.23
CA GLY A 144 16.69 -15.33 -1.06
C GLY A 144 16.61 -13.86 -0.65
N THR A 145 15.65 -13.10 -1.18
CA THR A 145 15.56 -11.65 -0.99
C THR A 145 14.24 -11.26 -0.33
N LEU A 146 14.29 -10.23 0.53
CA LEU A 146 13.11 -9.60 1.11
C LEU A 146 12.77 -8.31 0.35
N TYR A 147 11.48 -8.09 0.15
CA TYR A 147 10.94 -6.90 -0.50
C TYR A 147 9.85 -6.29 0.39
N CYS A 148 9.87 -4.98 0.57
CA CYS A 148 8.72 -4.28 1.10
C CYS A 148 7.78 -4.01 -0.08
N ALA A 149 6.54 -4.42 -0.01
CA ALA A 149 5.62 -4.41 -1.13
C ALA A 149 4.27 -3.81 -0.75
N VAL A 150 3.53 -3.32 -1.75
CA VAL A 150 2.11 -2.98 -1.64
C VAL A 150 1.31 -3.91 -2.53
N VAL A 151 0.26 -4.50 -1.97
CA VAL A 151 -0.64 -5.41 -2.67
C VAL A 151 -2.02 -4.79 -2.77
N TYR A 152 -2.59 -4.84 -3.97
CA TYR A 152 -3.94 -4.40 -4.28
C TYR A 152 -4.86 -5.62 -4.43
N VAL A 153 -5.93 -5.67 -3.66
CA VAL A 153 -6.87 -6.80 -3.65
C VAL A 153 -8.27 -6.34 -3.98
N CYS A 154 -8.71 -6.61 -5.22
CA CYS A 154 -10.01 -6.21 -5.72
C CYS A 154 -11.09 -7.27 -5.44
N PRO A 155 -12.23 -6.92 -4.83
CA PRO A 155 -13.28 -7.90 -4.52
C PRO A 155 -14.00 -8.46 -5.76
N LYS A 156 -14.02 -7.71 -6.88
CA LYS A 156 -14.81 -8.07 -8.06
C LYS A 156 -14.07 -8.89 -9.10
N LEU A 157 -12.76 -8.83 -9.15
CA LEU A 157 -11.97 -9.44 -10.23
C LEU A 157 -11.26 -10.73 -9.83
N GLY A 158 -11.34 -11.14 -8.56
CA GLY A 158 -10.66 -12.36 -8.08
C GLY A 158 -9.16 -12.39 -8.35
N GLY A 159 -8.59 -11.25 -8.69
CA GLY A 159 -7.18 -11.04 -8.98
C GLY A 159 -6.58 -10.00 -8.07
N SER A 160 -5.35 -10.23 -7.62
CA SER A 160 -4.53 -9.25 -6.93
C SER A 160 -3.51 -8.71 -7.93
N GLU A 161 -3.46 -7.38 -8.07
CA GLU A 161 -2.39 -6.73 -8.79
C GLU A 161 -1.26 -6.43 -7.83
N ARG A 162 -0.04 -6.76 -8.26
CA ARG A 162 1.14 -6.78 -7.41
C ARG A 162 2.09 -5.68 -7.83
N LEU A 163 2.42 -4.77 -6.91
CA LEU A 163 3.59 -3.92 -7.01
C LEU A 163 4.64 -4.45 -6.02
N ILE A 164 5.75 -4.92 -6.55
CA ILE A 164 6.86 -5.50 -5.78
C ILE A 164 7.99 -4.49 -5.78
N TRP A 165 8.62 -4.33 -4.60
CA TRP A 165 9.89 -3.69 -4.52
C TRP A 165 10.91 -4.51 -3.75
N GLY A 166 11.86 -4.54 -4.09
CA GLY A 166 13.29 -4.56 -4.01
C GLY A 166 13.69 -3.43 -4.94
N GLN A 167 14.80 -3.00 -5.19
CA GLN A 167 14.86 -2.06 -6.33
C GLN A 167 13.96 -2.64 -7.42
N GLY A 168 12.67 -2.23 -7.33
CA GLY A 168 11.63 -2.75 -8.18
C GLY A 168 12.02 -2.44 -9.61
N GLN A 169 11.77 -3.37 -10.49
CA GLN A 169 11.92 -3.04 -11.90
C GLN A 169 11.07 -1.80 -12.17
N PRO A 170 11.51 -0.86 -12.99
CA PRO A 170 10.72 0.35 -13.30
C PRO A 170 9.27 0.04 -13.73
N SER A 171 9.03 -1.13 -14.32
CA SER A 171 7.70 -1.65 -14.65
C SER A 171 6.76 -1.79 -13.45
N SER A 172 7.28 -1.89 -12.22
CA SER A 172 6.47 -1.94 -11.00
C SER A 172 5.87 -0.60 -10.59
N LEU A 173 6.32 0.52 -11.16
CA LEU A 173 5.74 1.86 -10.99
C LEU A 173 4.49 2.08 -11.85
N ARG A 174 3.92 1.04 -12.45
CA ARG A 174 2.71 1.13 -13.25
C ARG A 174 1.49 1.43 -12.39
N ALA A 175 0.71 2.43 -12.80
CA ALA A 175 -0.60 2.70 -12.22
C ALA A 175 -1.61 1.62 -12.64
N VAL A 176 -2.57 1.39 -11.76
CA VAL A 176 -3.63 0.39 -11.90
C VAL A 176 -4.96 1.09 -12.04
N THR A 177 -5.79 0.68 -13.01
CA THR A 177 -7.14 1.22 -13.16
C THR A 177 -8.18 0.20 -12.70
N THR A 178 -9.12 0.66 -11.90
CA THR A 178 -10.27 -0.12 -11.43
C THR A 178 -11.57 0.69 -11.54
N LYS A 179 -12.70 0.04 -11.31
CA LYS A 179 -14.01 0.70 -11.29
C LYS A 179 -14.75 0.39 -10.00
N ILE A 180 -15.00 1.41 -9.18
CA ILE A 180 -15.73 1.31 -7.92
C ILE A 180 -17.02 2.11 -8.04
N LYS A 181 -18.19 1.52 -7.78
CA LYS A 181 -19.51 2.16 -7.91
C LYS A 181 -19.71 2.92 -9.24
N GLY A 182 -19.10 2.46 -10.32
CA GLY A 182 -19.19 3.11 -11.62
C GLY A 182 -18.13 4.18 -11.90
N VAL A 183 -17.37 4.61 -10.89
CA VAL A 183 -16.30 5.61 -11.01
C VAL A 183 -15.00 4.92 -11.41
N HIS A 184 -14.30 5.46 -12.42
CA HIS A 184 -12.97 5.00 -12.81
C HIS A 184 -11.92 5.59 -11.87
N ILE A 185 -11.15 4.70 -11.25
CA ILE A 185 -10.08 5.07 -10.32
C ILE A 185 -8.77 4.52 -10.86
N THR A 186 -7.84 5.43 -11.14
CA THR A 186 -6.45 5.11 -11.47
C THR A 186 -5.61 5.33 -10.23
N LEU A 187 -5.08 4.25 -9.68
CA LEU A 187 -4.35 4.28 -8.41
C LEU A 187 -2.91 3.82 -8.57
N ALA A 188 -2.03 4.39 -7.78
CA ALA A 188 -0.65 3.97 -7.66
C ALA A 188 -0.15 4.22 -6.24
N ALA A 189 0.88 3.49 -5.84
CA ALA A 189 1.53 3.67 -4.55
C ALA A 189 2.99 4.10 -4.72
N ALA A 190 3.42 5.00 -3.82
CA ALA A 190 4.82 5.23 -3.52
C ALA A 190 5.01 5.07 -2.01
N ILE A 191 5.99 4.26 -1.62
CA ILE A 191 6.13 3.86 -0.24
C ILE A 191 7.16 4.74 0.45
N CYS A 192 6.77 5.31 1.59
CA CYS A 192 7.66 6.03 2.50
C CYS A 192 8.53 7.08 1.77
N TRP A 193 9.84 6.95 1.83
CA TRP A 193 10.76 7.94 1.26
C TRP A 193 10.80 8.00 -0.28
N GLU A 194 10.20 7.07 -0.97
CA GLU A 194 9.96 7.19 -2.41
C GLU A 194 9.14 8.45 -2.74
N ASN A 195 8.29 8.87 -1.79
CA ASN A 195 7.51 10.10 -1.90
C ASN A 195 8.37 11.38 -1.93
N TYR A 196 9.63 11.34 -1.48
CA TYR A 196 10.57 12.46 -1.60
C TYR A 196 11.26 12.52 -2.96
N MET A 197 11.02 11.55 -3.87
CA MET A 197 11.66 11.48 -5.19
C MET A 197 10.78 12.19 -6.25
N PRO A 198 11.10 13.43 -6.70
CA PRO A 198 10.22 14.18 -7.59
C PRO A 198 9.95 13.49 -8.94
N LEU A 199 10.96 12.85 -9.53
CA LEU A 199 10.82 12.19 -10.82
C LEU A 199 9.94 10.93 -10.71
N LEU A 200 10.00 10.21 -9.59
CA LEU A 200 9.12 9.08 -9.33
C LEU A 200 7.67 9.57 -9.23
N ARG A 201 7.40 10.62 -8.43
CA ARG A 201 6.06 11.19 -8.33
C ARG A 201 5.53 11.65 -9.69
N TYR A 202 6.37 12.35 -10.47
CA TYR A 202 5.97 12.80 -11.80
C TYR A 202 5.64 11.62 -12.74
N SER A 203 6.38 10.51 -12.66
CA SER A 203 6.08 9.32 -13.45
C SER A 203 4.70 8.74 -13.13
N LEU A 204 4.24 8.86 -11.88
CA LEU A 204 2.89 8.44 -11.46
C LEU A 204 1.82 9.44 -11.92
N TYR A 205 2.08 10.75 -11.81
CA TYR A 205 1.15 11.78 -12.29
C TYR A 205 0.92 11.66 -13.79
N SER A 206 1.97 11.35 -14.57
CA SER A 206 1.90 11.15 -16.02
C SER A 206 0.97 10.00 -16.43
N GLN A 207 0.77 9.03 -15.55
CA GLN A 207 -0.15 7.91 -15.76
C GLN A 207 -1.60 8.22 -15.35
N ASN A 208 -1.93 9.50 -15.13
CA ASN A 208 -3.27 9.96 -14.80
C ASN A 208 -3.81 9.44 -13.45
N VAL A 209 -2.93 9.24 -12.48
CA VAL A 209 -3.32 8.79 -11.12
C VAL A 209 -4.25 9.82 -10.50
N ASN A 210 -5.43 9.36 -10.03
CA ASN A 210 -6.40 10.17 -9.30
C ASN A 210 -6.56 9.72 -7.83
N LEU A 211 -5.96 8.56 -7.47
CA LEU A 211 -5.83 8.07 -6.10
C LEU A 211 -4.38 7.65 -5.83
N TYR A 212 -3.68 8.46 -5.05
CA TYR A 212 -2.28 8.25 -4.69
C TYR A 212 -2.19 7.63 -3.30
N LEU A 213 -1.48 6.51 -3.16
CA LEU A 213 -1.37 5.77 -1.93
C LEU A 213 0.05 5.89 -1.38
N ALA A 214 0.19 6.35 -0.14
CA ALA A 214 1.46 6.63 0.51
C ALA A 214 1.57 5.93 1.87
N PRO A 215 1.64 4.59 1.91
CA PRO A 215 1.96 3.89 3.14
C PRO A 215 3.37 4.25 3.59
N THR A 216 3.57 4.45 4.89
CA THR A 216 4.81 5.01 5.41
C THR A 216 5.14 4.50 6.81
N ALA A 217 6.42 4.62 7.19
CA ALA A 217 6.91 4.58 8.56
C ALA A 217 7.44 5.96 9.00
N ASP A 218 7.24 7.02 8.21
CA ASP A 218 7.69 8.39 8.53
C ASP A 218 6.65 9.11 9.39
N GLU A 219 7.05 9.55 10.58
CA GLU A 219 6.20 10.26 11.55
C GLU A 219 6.62 11.72 11.77
N ARG A 220 7.44 12.27 10.87
CA ARG A 220 7.94 13.65 10.99
C ARG A 220 6.88 14.67 10.53
N ASP A 221 6.91 15.86 11.09
CA ASP A 221 6.01 16.96 10.73
C ASP A 221 6.07 17.33 9.24
N SER A 222 7.24 17.13 8.60
CA SER A 222 7.42 17.33 7.17
C SER A 222 6.60 16.38 6.30
N TRP A 223 6.15 15.23 6.84
CA TRP A 223 5.41 14.25 6.07
C TRP A 223 4.03 14.75 5.62
N LEU A 224 3.25 15.33 6.52
CA LEU A 224 1.95 15.91 6.15
C LEU A 224 2.09 17.02 5.10
N ALA A 225 3.12 17.86 5.23
CA ALA A 225 3.40 18.90 4.23
C ALA A 225 3.69 18.30 2.86
N LEU A 226 4.46 17.19 2.81
CA LEU A 226 4.74 16.47 1.57
C LEU A 226 3.45 15.85 0.99
N MET A 227 2.58 15.23 1.79
CA MET A 227 1.32 14.65 1.31
C MET A 227 0.41 15.71 0.70
N ARG A 228 0.35 16.89 1.28
CA ARG A 228 -0.38 18.05 0.73
C ARG A 228 0.23 18.51 -0.60
N ALA A 229 1.57 18.57 -0.70
CA ALA A 229 2.26 18.93 -1.94
C ALA A 229 1.98 17.89 -3.05
N VAL A 230 2.06 16.59 -2.73
CA VAL A 230 1.77 15.49 -3.66
C VAL A 230 0.34 15.59 -4.19
N ALA A 231 -0.64 15.85 -3.32
CA ALA A 231 -2.03 16.02 -3.70
C ALA A 231 -2.24 17.21 -4.67
N CYS A 232 -1.61 18.36 -4.35
CA CYS A 232 -1.66 19.55 -5.20
C CYS A 232 -0.96 19.36 -6.55
N GLU A 233 0.23 18.73 -6.57
CA GLU A 233 0.98 18.46 -7.79
C GLU A 233 0.20 17.48 -8.71
N GLY A 234 -0.25 16.36 -8.15
CA GLY A 234 -0.90 15.28 -8.89
C GLY A 234 -2.38 15.51 -9.18
N ARG A 235 -3.01 16.50 -8.54
CA ARG A 235 -4.47 16.69 -8.55
C ARG A 235 -5.22 15.40 -8.29
N CYS A 236 -4.80 14.71 -7.23
CA CYS A 236 -5.29 13.41 -6.83
C CYS A 236 -5.60 13.38 -5.33
N PHE A 237 -6.50 12.50 -4.92
CA PHE A 237 -6.63 12.18 -3.49
C PHE A 237 -5.37 11.46 -3.03
N VAL A 238 -4.89 11.80 -1.82
CA VAL A 238 -3.75 11.12 -1.20
C VAL A 238 -4.22 10.44 0.08
N LEU A 239 -3.99 9.14 0.15
CA LEU A 239 -4.16 8.35 1.36
C LEU A 239 -2.78 8.02 1.91
N SER A 240 -2.48 8.51 3.11
CA SER A 240 -1.26 8.14 3.81
C SER A 240 -1.58 7.44 5.13
N VAL A 241 -0.91 6.35 5.39
CA VAL A 241 -1.12 5.55 6.59
C VAL A 241 0.21 5.09 7.18
N ASN A 242 0.32 5.24 8.49
CA ASN A 242 1.47 4.80 9.28
C ASN A 242 1.03 3.80 10.35
N GLN A 243 1.95 2.99 10.84
CA GLN A 243 1.71 2.19 12.03
C GLN A 243 1.69 3.08 13.28
N CYS A 244 0.95 2.64 14.31
CA CYS A 244 0.98 3.27 15.62
C CYS A 244 1.09 2.19 16.69
N PHE A 245 2.20 2.16 17.44
CA PHE A 245 2.40 1.18 18.50
C PHE A 245 3.48 1.60 19.49
N LYS A 246 3.35 1.06 20.71
CA LYS A 246 4.31 1.21 21.79
C LYS A 246 5.35 0.08 21.80
N LYS A 247 6.49 0.31 22.44
CA LYS A 247 7.61 -0.66 22.51
C LYS A 247 7.21 -2.07 22.96
N GLN A 248 6.21 -2.20 23.83
CA GLN A 248 5.75 -3.49 24.33
C GLN A 248 5.04 -4.36 23.29
N LYS A 249 4.65 -3.79 22.14
CA LYS A 249 3.87 -4.45 21.08
C LYS A 249 4.70 -4.72 19.80
N GLN A 250 6.00 -4.87 19.95
CA GLN A 250 6.87 -5.20 18.81
C GLN A 250 6.67 -6.65 18.35
N PRO A 251 6.88 -6.94 17.04
CA PRO A 251 6.85 -8.31 16.53
C PRO A 251 7.82 -9.24 17.23
N ALA A 252 7.47 -10.53 17.32
CA ALA A 252 8.23 -11.54 18.07
C ALA A 252 9.68 -11.70 17.58
N TRP A 253 9.94 -11.48 16.29
CA TRP A 253 11.29 -11.56 15.70
C TRP A 253 12.22 -10.41 16.13
N LEU A 254 11.65 -9.32 16.71
CA LEU A 254 12.40 -8.12 17.13
C LEU A 254 12.76 -8.15 18.63
N HIS A 255 12.69 -9.27 19.31
CA HIS A 255 12.96 -9.37 20.75
C HIS A 255 14.37 -8.89 21.10
N GLY A 256 14.49 -7.57 21.34
CA GLY A 256 15.53 -6.93 22.10
C GLY A 256 14.98 -6.53 23.47
N GLU A 257 15.80 -5.92 24.33
CA GLU A 257 15.47 -5.58 25.72
C GLU A 257 14.04 -5.03 25.87
N LYS A 258 13.25 -5.68 26.74
CA LYS A 258 11.93 -5.18 27.13
C LYS A 258 12.12 -3.81 27.79
N SER A 259 11.80 -2.75 27.07
CA SER A 259 11.75 -1.41 27.65
C SER A 259 10.45 -1.27 28.44
N GLU A 260 10.53 -0.94 29.71
CA GLU A 260 9.37 -0.62 30.55
C GLU A 260 8.74 0.74 30.20
N SER A 261 9.34 1.51 29.28
CA SER A 261 8.83 2.82 28.89
C SER A 261 7.58 2.69 28.03
N GLY A 262 6.53 3.41 28.38
CA GLY A 262 5.28 3.48 27.61
C GLY A 262 5.39 4.31 26.32
N ASP A 263 6.61 4.55 25.82
CA ASP A 263 6.88 5.41 24.67
C ASP A 263 6.48 4.74 23.35
N PHE A 264 5.94 5.51 22.45
CA PHE A 264 5.64 5.07 21.10
C PHE A 264 6.93 4.80 20.31
N VAL A 265 6.97 3.68 19.61
CA VAL A 265 7.99 3.37 18.59
C VAL A 265 7.57 3.98 17.25
N SER A 266 6.27 4.01 17.01
CA SER A 266 5.65 4.73 15.91
C SER A 266 4.38 5.41 16.43
N ARG A 267 4.23 6.71 16.14
CA ARG A 267 3.15 7.55 16.67
C ARG A 267 1.95 7.66 15.74
N GLY A 268 2.02 7.06 14.54
CA GLY A 268 0.98 7.22 13.54
C GLY A 268 1.21 8.44 12.62
N GLY A 269 0.20 9.28 12.48
CA GLY A 269 0.20 10.43 11.58
C GLY A 269 -0.55 10.19 10.28
N SER A 270 -1.40 9.16 10.25
CA SER A 270 -2.23 8.82 9.09
C SER A 270 -3.16 9.96 8.69
N CYS A 271 -3.32 10.20 7.38
CA CYS A 271 -4.15 11.29 6.88
C CYS A 271 -4.76 10.98 5.50
N ILE A 272 -5.83 11.71 5.17
CA ILE A 272 -6.45 11.72 3.84
C ILE A 272 -6.48 13.18 3.35
N VAL A 273 -5.96 13.43 2.14
CA VAL A 273 -5.82 14.77 1.57
C VAL A 273 -6.56 14.87 0.24
N SER A 274 -7.25 16.00 0.02
CA SER A 274 -7.98 16.29 -1.22
C SER A 274 -7.05 16.70 -2.37
N PRO A 275 -7.51 16.67 -3.64
CA PRO A 275 -6.73 17.14 -4.80
C PRO A 275 -6.31 18.60 -4.74
N LEU A 276 -6.87 19.39 -3.83
CA LEU A 276 -6.53 20.79 -3.57
C LEU A 276 -5.59 20.98 -2.36
N GLY A 277 -5.12 19.87 -1.75
CA GLY A 277 -4.20 19.88 -0.62
C GLY A 277 -4.87 20.13 0.73
N GLU A 278 -6.19 20.05 0.82
CA GLU A 278 -6.93 20.13 2.08
C GLU A 278 -6.85 18.79 2.82
N VAL A 279 -6.58 18.84 4.11
CA VAL A 279 -6.59 17.66 4.96
C VAL A 279 -8.05 17.32 5.29
N LEU A 280 -8.59 16.31 4.63
CA LEU A 280 -9.98 15.88 4.83
C LEU A 280 -10.16 15.14 6.15
N GLN A 281 -9.15 14.32 6.52
CA GLN A 281 -9.10 13.58 7.77
C GLN A 281 -7.67 13.46 8.29
N GLY A 282 -7.48 13.50 9.60
CA GLY A 282 -6.18 13.40 10.26
C GLY A 282 -5.44 14.74 10.39
N PRO A 283 -4.13 14.75 10.69
CA PRO A 283 -3.32 13.58 11.00
C PRO A 283 -3.74 12.89 12.32
N LEU A 284 -3.78 11.57 12.29
CA LEU A 284 -4.17 10.74 13.44
C LEU A 284 -2.93 10.35 14.22
N TRP A 285 -2.79 10.84 15.44
CA TRP A 285 -1.63 10.61 16.30
C TRP A 285 -1.99 9.74 17.51
N GLU A 286 -1.07 8.83 17.86
CA GLU A 286 -1.09 8.09 19.13
C GLU A 286 -2.35 7.24 19.36
N ASP A 287 -3.03 6.87 18.29
CA ASP A 287 -4.17 5.95 18.30
C ASP A 287 -3.77 4.64 17.62
N GLU A 288 -3.55 3.58 18.43
CA GLU A 288 -3.08 2.27 17.95
C GLU A 288 -4.17 1.48 17.18
N ASP A 289 -5.43 1.90 17.28
CA ASP A 289 -6.58 1.22 16.69
C ASP A 289 -7.39 2.12 15.74
N GLY A 290 -6.84 3.29 15.42
CA GLY A 290 -7.53 4.32 14.67
C GLY A 290 -7.81 3.96 13.20
N MET A 291 -8.94 4.43 12.72
CA MET A 291 -9.33 4.38 11.31
C MET A 291 -9.96 5.71 10.92
N LEU A 292 -9.48 6.30 9.84
CA LEU A 292 -10.08 7.49 9.24
C LEU A 292 -10.89 7.05 8.02
N THR A 293 -12.08 7.61 7.85
CA THR A 293 -12.95 7.32 6.71
C THR A 293 -13.58 8.61 6.21
N VAL A 294 -13.61 8.83 4.89
CA VAL A 294 -14.23 10.00 4.27
C VAL A 294 -14.89 9.62 2.95
N GLY A 295 -16.06 10.19 2.68
CA GLY A 295 -16.72 10.13 1.38
C GLY A 295 -16.16 11.22 0.45
N VAL A 296 -15.78 10.85 -0.77
CA VAL A 296 -15.16 11.75 -1.75
C VAL A 296 -15.88 11.70 -3.09
N ASP A 297 -15.78 12.81 -3.83
CA ASP A 297 -16.18 12.92 -5.23
C ASP A 297 -14.93 12.99 -6.10
N PHE A 298 -14.67 11.97 -6.93
CA PHE A 298 -13.49 11.92 -7.81
C PHE A 298 -13.50 13.00 -8.90
N ASP A 299 -14.62 13.67 -9.15
CA ASP A 299 -14.67 14.84 -10.01
C ASP A 299 -13.88 16.03 -9.45
N ASP A 300 -13.54 16.03 -8.15
CA ASP A 300 -12.65 17.02 -7.54
C ASP A 300 -11.24 16.97 -8.13
N CYS A 301 -10.80 15.82 -8.61
CA CYS A 301 -9.53 15.72 -9.35
C CYS A 301 -9.61 16.51 -10.67
N LEU A 302 -10.74 16.45 -11.38
CA LEU A 302 -10.96 17.21 -12.60
C LEU A 302 -11.11 18.71 -12.33
N ARG A 303 -11.85 19.08 -11.26
CA ARG A 303 -11.97 20.48 -10.81
C ARG A 303 -10.61 21.08 -10.50
N GLY A 304 -9.75 20.31 -9.81
CA GLY A 304 -8.38 20.74 -9.49
C GLY A 304 -7.48 20.92 -10.72
N ARG A 305 -7.68 20.11 -11.78
CA ARG A 305 -6.89 20.21 -13.03
C ARG A 305 -7.21 21.47 -13.84
N LEU A 306 -8.33 22.13 -13.59
CA LEU A 306 -8.62 23.43 -14.18
C LEU A 306 -7.54 24.45 -13.81
N ASP A 307 -7.05 24.42 -12.56
CA ASP A 307 -6.04 25.34 -12.06
C ASP A 307 -4.61 24.93 -12.45
N LEU A 308 -4.31 23.63 -12.32
CA LEU A 308 -2.98 23.08 -12.55
C LEU A 308 -3.06 21.62 -12.98
N ASP A 309 -2.47 21.29 -14.12
CA ASP A 309 -2.27 19.92 -14.58
C ASP A 309 -0.82 19.72 -15.01
N VAL A 310 0.01 19.27 -14.08
CA VAL A 310 1.47 19.13 -14.29
C VAL A 310 1.83 18.04 -15.29
N ALA A 311 0.94 17.08 -15.53
CA ALA A 311 1.13 16.00 -16.50
C ALA A 311 0.45 16.29 -17.85
N GLY A 312 -0.43 17.28 -17.90
CA GLY A 312 -1.17 17.72 -19.09
C GLY A 312 -0.79 19.14 -19.55
N SER A 313 -1.67 20.12 -19.36
CA SER A 313 -1.52 21.48 -19.90
C SER A 313 -0.30 22.24 -19.37
N TYR A 314 0.21 21.88 -18.19
CA TYR A 314 1.41 22.47 -17.58
C TYR A 314 2.66 21.57 -17.67
N SER A 315 2.59 20.45 -18.39
CA SER A 315 3.68 19.46 -18.44
C SER A 315 4.96 19.98 -19.10
N ARG A 316 4.88 21.03 -19.96
CA ARG A 316 6.02 21.55 -20.75
C ARG A 316 6.82 20.44 -21.44
N ASN A 317 6.10 19.49 -22.06
CA ASN A 317 6.71 18.37 -22.84
C ASN A 317 7.53 18.87 -24.05
N ASP A 318 7.38 20.14 -24.39
CA ASP A 318 8.23 20.88 -25.34
C ASP A 318 9.65 21.13 -24.77
N ALA A 319 9.78 21.30 -23.43
CA ALA A 319 11.02 21.62 -22.73
C ALA A 319 11.59 20.46 -21.93
N PHE A 320 10.72 19.60 -21.36
CA PHE A 320 11.11 18.50 -20.49
C PHE A 320 10.52 17.18 -20.99
N LYS A 321 11.35 16.13 -21.03
CA LYS A 321 10.93 14.77 -21.37
C LYS A 321 11.41 13.80 -20.30
N LEU A 322 10.46 13.20 -19.57
CA LEU A 322 10.76 12.08 -18.67
C LEU A 322 10.61 10.78 -19.45
N THR A 323 11.61 9.91 -19.31
CA THR A 323 11.57 8.53 -19.78
C THR A 323 11.92 7.62 -18.62
N VAL A 324 11.13 6.60 -18.39
CA VAL A 324 11.38 5.57 -17.39
C VAL A 324 11.73 4.27 -18.13
N THR A 325 12.90 3.72 -17.88
CA THR A 325 13.37 2.52 -18.59
C THR A 325 12.45 1.33 -18.30
N GLY A 326 11.92 0.72 -19.35
CA GLY A 326 11.03 -0.44 -19.22
C GLY A 326 9.60 -0.16 -18.73
N LEU A 327 9.22 1.12 -18.65
CA LEU A 327 7.85 1.52 -18.29
C LEU A 327 7.32 2.57 -19.27
N ASP A 328 6.17 2.31 -19.82
CA ASP A 328 5.35 3.33 -20.48
C ASP A 328 4.57 4.11 -19.42
N ILE A 329 4.90 5.40 -19.30
CA ILE A 329 4.26 6.32 -18.34
C ILE A 329 3.05 7.06 -18.95
N SER A 330 2.58 6.65 -20.13
CA SER A 330 1.32 7.14 -20.67
C SER A 330 0.15 6.70 -19.78
N PRO A 331 -0.97 7.47 -19.76
CA PRO A 331 -2.15 7.06 -19.02
C PRO A 331 -2.60 5.65 -19.42
N PRO A 332 -2.98 4.78 -18.48
CA PRO A 332 -3.56 3.49 -18.81
C PRO A 332 -4.89 3.68 -19.57
N ILE A 333 -5.09 2.90 -20.61
CA ILE A 333 -6.27 2.93 -21.49
C ILE A 333 -7.48 2.31 -20.79
#